data_242c1dbeeeeba6962439f7df54ec4310
#
_entry.id   242c1dbeeeeba6962439f7df54ec4310
#
_cell.length_a   1.000
_cell.length_b   1.000
_cell.length_c   1.000
_cell.angle_alpha   90.00
_cell.angle_beta   90.00
_cell.angle_gamma   90.00
#
_symmetry.space_group_name_H-M   'P 1'
#
loop_
_entity.id
_entity.type
_entity.pdbx_description
1 polymer ?
#
loop_
_entity_poly.entity_id
_entity_poly.type
_entity_poly.pdbx_seq_one_letter_code
_entity_poly.pdbx_strand_id
1 'polypeptide(L)'
;MFTSLYNKLHRQLEYMQTFHASMGHVEILVNSDKRFLEGGPSIGKKREELVKRAEGKYLCFLDDDEDIADNYLETLVRLCHRDADVVTFRSFAKLKGYWCLIDMGLHYPNDQANPNYTVRRSPWHVCPVRSYFAKLYSFSDINYGEDWLYFEQVLKHCTTEAKTESIIHSYQHGDHSEADKIVQSEQGTRSNSKVLR
;
A
#
# COMPACT_ATOMS: atom_id res chain seq x y z
N MET A 1 10.63 -14.09 -0.06
CA MET A 1 10.04 -12.90 0.56
C MET A 1 8.52 -13.01 0.68
N PHE A 2 7.76 -13.19 -0.39
CA PHE A 2 6.31 -13.41 -0.37
C PHE A 2 5.83 -14.41 0.69
N THR A 3 6.46 -15.59 0.77
CA THR A 3 6.10 -16.62 1.75
C THR A 3 6.23 -16.14 3.20
N SER A 4 7.18 -15.25 3.49
CA SER A 4 7.40 -14.71 4.85
C SER A 4 6.27 -13.78 5.27
N LEU A 5 5.94 -12.78 4.45
CA LEU A 5 4.86 -11.82 4.71
C LEU A 5 3.50 -12.54 4.79
N TYR A 6 3.21 -13.43 3.84
CA TYR A 6 1.99 -14.23 3.81
C TYR A 6 1.84 -15.06 5.09
N ASN A 7 2.87 -15.77 5.50
CA ASN A 7 2.85 -16.57 6.74
C ASN A 7 2.69 -15.69 7.99
N LYS A 8 3.27 -14.50 8.00
CA LYS A 8 3.16 -13.54 9.10
C LYS A 8 1.73 -13.03 9.24
N LEU A 9 1.08 -12.68 8.13
CA LEU A 9 -0.32 -12.28 8.08
C LEU A 9 -1.25 -13.42 8.56
N HIS A 10 -1.05 -14.62 8.06
CA HIS A 10 -1.88 -15.77 8.47
C HIS A 10 -1.75 -16.11 9.95
N ARG A 11 -0.55 -16.08 10.53
CA ARG A 11 -0.38 -16.27 11.98
C ARG A 11 -1.11 -15.21 12.80
N GLN A 12 -1.07 -13.95 12.37
CA GLN A 12 -1.81 -12.89 13.05
C GLN A 12 -3.32 -13.10 12.92
N LEU A 13 -3.80 -13.51 11.75
CA LEU A 13 -5.21 -13.81 11.52
C LEU A 13 -5.70 -14.98 12.40
N GLU A 14 -4.95 -16.07 12.46
CA GLU A 14 -5.26 -17.22 13.34
C GLU A 14 -5.30 -16.81 14.82
N TYR A 15 -4.33 -16.00 15.25
CA TYR A 15 -4.32 -15.45 16.61
C TYR A 15 -5.56 -14.61 16.89
N MET A 16 -5.93 -13.70 15.98
CA MET A 16 -7.12 -12.87 16.13
C MET A 16 -8.40 -13.69 16.16
N GLN A 17 -8.55 -14.69 15.31
CA GLN A 17 -9.72 -15.59 15.30
C GLN A 17 -9.86 -16.37 16.61
N THR A 18 -8.73 -16.74 17.21
CA THR A 18 -8.72 -17.53 18.46
C THR A 18 -9.03 -16.66 19.68
N PHE A 19 -8.44 -15.47 19.77
CA PHE A 19 -8.48 -14.67 21.00
C PHE A 19 -9.30 -13.38 20.87
N HIS A 20 -9.64 -12.96 19.67
CA HIS A 20 -10.32 -11.70 19.38
C HIS A 20 -11.44 -11.85 18.34
N ALA A 21 -12.21 -12.93 18.42
CA ALA A 21 -13.28 -13.24 17.45
C ALA A 21 -14.32 -12.11 17.26
N SER A 22 -14.48 -11.22 18.26
CA SER A 22 -15.37 -10.07 18.18
C SER A 22 -14.79 -8.87 17.40
N MET A 23 -13.51 -8.89 17.02
CA MET A 23 -12.86 -7.76 16.37
C MET A 23 -13.18 -7.63 14.86
N GLY A 24 -13.97 -8.55 14.29
CA GLY A 24 -14.37 -8.51 12.89
C GLY A 24 -13.63 -9.51 12.02
N HIS A 25 -13.99 -9.52 10.74
CA HIS A 25 -13.40 -10.43 9.76
C HIS A 25 -12.32 -9.71 8.94
N VAL A 26 -11.22 -10.42 8.69
CA VAL A 26 -10.14 -10.02 7.79
C VAL A 26 -10.08 -11.04 6.65
N GLU A 27 -10.12 -10.59 5.42
CA GLU A 27 -9.84 -11.39 4.23
C GLU A 27 -8.44 -11.06 3.70
N ILE A 28 -7.73 -12.06 3.21
CA ILE A 28 -6.43 -11.92 2.57
C ILE A 28 -6.56 -12.38 1.13
N LEU A 29 -6.53 -11.43 0.20
CA LEU A 29 -6.57 -11.70 -1.22
C LEU A 29 -5.16 -11.62 -1.81
N VAL A 30 -4.81 -12.58 -2.65
CA VAL A 30 -3.49 -12.68 -3.27
C VAL A 30 -3.61 -12.73 -4.79
N ASN A 31 -2.76 -11.97 -5.46
CA ASN A 31 -2.47 -12.11 -6.89
C ASN A 31 -0.95 -12.23 -7.07
N SER A 32 -0.49 -13.45 -7.35
CA SER A 32 0.93 -13.79 -7.52
C SER A 32 1.35 -13.92 -8.99
N ASP A 33 0.56 -13.40 -9.91
CA ASP A 33 0.87 -13.45 -11.35
C ASP A 33 2.10 -12.60 -11.68
N LYS A 34 3.17 -13.23 -12.13
CA LYS A 34 4.45 -12.59 -12.47
C LYS A 34 4.62 -12.31 -13.97
N ARG A 35 3.62 -12.60 -14.79
CA ARG A 35 3.71 -12.47 -16.25
C ARG A 35 3.73 -11.03 -16.76
N PHE A 36 3.64 -10.03 -15.88
CA PHE A 36 3.69 -8.61 -16.29
C PHE A 36 4.97 -8.26 -17.09
N LEU A 37 6.07 -8.99 -16.87
CA LEU A 37 7.31 -8.86 -17.64
C LEU A 37 7.24 -9.54 -19.03
N GLU A 38 6.28 -10.43 -19.22
CA GLU A 38 6.12 -11.26 -20.43
C GLU A 38 4.87 -10.85 -21.25
N GLY A 39 4.38 -9.62 -21.04
CA GLY A 39 3.16 -9.12 -21.68
C GLY A 39 1.85 -9.56 -21.00
N GLY A 40 1.93 -10.06 -19.77
CA GLY A 40 0.77 -10.34 -18.91
C GLY A 40 0.17 -9.06 -18.30
N PRO A 41 -0.77 -9.21 -17.35
CA PRO A 41 -1.45 -8.06 -16.74
C PRO A 41 -0.47 -7.18 -15.98
N SER A 42 -0.60 -5.85 -16.11
CA SER A 42 0.18 -4.89 -15.33
C SER A 42 -0.09 -5.00 -13.83
N ILE A 43 0.76 -4.37 -13.01
CA ILE A 43 0.54 -4.27 -11.56
C ILE A 43 -0.80 -3.58 -11.28
N GLY A 44 -1.12 -2.51 -12.01
CA GLY A 44 -2.42 -1.84 -11.88
C GLY A 44 -3.59 -2.75 -12.18
N LYS A 45 -3.53 -3.59 -13.22
CA LYS A 45 -4.58 -4.59 -13.52
C LYS A 45 -4.74 -5.63 -12.42
N LYS A 46 -3.64 -6.08 -11.82
CA LYS A 46 -3.66 -7.03 -10.71
C LYS A 46 -4.31 -6.42 -9.46
N ARG A 47 -3.97 -5.17 -9.13
CA ARG A 47 -4.59 -4.44 -8.02
C ARG A 47 -6.08 -4.18 -8.29
N GLU A 48 -6.45 -3.84 -9.52
CA GLU A 48 -7.85 -3.68 -9.93
C GLU A 48 -8.67 -4.97 -9.73
N GLU A 49 -8.11 -6.12 -10.07
CA GLU A 49 -8.75 -7.41 -9.84
C GLU A 49 -8.98 -7.67 -8.34
N LEU A 50 -7.98 -7.36 -7.50
CA LEU A 50 -8.11 -7.51 -6.05
C LEU A 50 -9.19 -6.59 -5.47
N VAL A 51 -9.28 -5.33 -5.92
CA VAL A 51 -10.33 -4.40 -5.49
C VAL A 51 -11.72 -4.93 -5.83
N LYS A 52 -11.90 -5.49 -7.03
CA LYS A 52 -13.19 -6.07 -7.46
C LYS A 52 -13.62 -7.26 -6.61
N ARG A 53 -12.67 -8.06 -6.17
CA ARG A 53 -12.93 -9.25 -5.34
C ARG A 53 -13.10 -8.93 -3.87
N ALA A 54 -12.55 -7.82 -3.39
CA ALA A 54 -12.58 -7.44 -1.98
C ALA A 54 -14.02 -7.22 -1.49
N GLU A 55 -14.40 -7.84 -0.38
CA GLU A 55 -15.70 -7.72 0.27
C GLU A 55 -15.64 -6.91 1.57
N GLY A 56 -14.43 -6.71 2.12
CA GLY A 56 -14.20 -5.99 3.36
C GLY A 56 -14.67 -4.53 3.32
N LYS A 57 -15.05 -3.98 4.47
CA LYS A 57 -15.43 -2.57 4.65
C LYS A 57 -14.28 -1.61 4.38
N TYR A 58 -13.05 -2.06 4.63
CA TYR A 58 -11.81 -1.37 4.33
C TYR A 58 -10.94 -2.26 3.45
N LEU A 59 -10.10 -1.66 2.66
CA LEU A 59 -9.06 -2.36 1.92
C LEU A 59 -7.73 -1.58 1.98
N CYS A 60 -6.64 -2.30 1.95
CA CYS A 60 -5.28 -1.81 1.74
C CYS A 60 -4.48 -2.86 0.97
N PHE A 61 -3.33 -2.46 0.47
CA PHE A 61 -2.43 -3.35 -0.23
C PHE A 61 -1.13 -3.51 0.56
N LEU A 62 -0.52 -4.67 0.41
CA LEU A 62 0.84 -4.94 0.85
C LEU A 62 1.59 -5.58 -0.32
N ASP A 63 2.74 -5.04 -0.63
CA ASP A 63 3.63 -5.61 -1.63
C ASP A 63 4.48 -6.73 -1.00
N ASP A 64 4.92 -7.69 -1.79
CA ASP A 64 5.57 -8.91 -1.28
C ASP A 64 6.99 -8.71 -0.75
N ASP A 65 7.55 -7.52 -0.94
CA ASP A 65 8.85 -7.06 -0.43
C ASP A 65 8.74 -6.18 0.84
N GLU A 66 7.51 -5.95 1.32
CA GLU A 66 7.25 -5.21 2.55
C GLU A 66 7.27 -6.11 3.78
N ASP A 67 7.40 -5.51 4.97
CA ASP A 67 7.31 -6.22 6.25
C ASP A 67 6.35 -5.51 7.21
N ILE A 68 5.79 -6.27 8.15
CA ILE A 68 4.78 -5.81 9.10
C ILE A 68 5.16 -6.16 10.54
N ALA A 69 4.71 -5.37 11.50
CA ALA A 69 4.84 -5.66 12.93
C ALA A 69 3.96 -6.85 13.34
N ASP A 70 4.27 -7.49 14.45
CA ASP A 70 3.52 -8.66 14.94
C ASP A 70 2.06 -8.36 15.34
N ASN A 71 1.76 -7.10 15.63
CA ASN A 71 0.41 -6.61 15.97
C ASN A 71 -0.25 -5.81 14.84
N TYR A 72 0.19 -5.98 13.59
CA TYR A 72 -0.27 -5.19 12.44
C TYR A 72 -1.79 -5.31 12.24
N LEU A 73 -2.29 -6.54 12.04
CA LEU A 73 -3.72 -6.76 11.79
C LEU A 73 -4.59 -6.31 12.96
N GLU A 74 -4.22 -6.65 14.20
CA GLU A 74 -4.95 -6.22 15.38
C GLU A 74 -5.05 -4.69 15.46
N THR A 75 -3.93 -4.00 15.21
CA THR A 75 -3.89 -2.54 15.24
C THR A 75 -4.79 -1.95 14.17
N LEU A 76 -4.73 -2.45 12.93
CA LEU A 76 -5.55 -1.94 11.84
C LEU A 76 -7.04 -2.19 12.09
N VAL A 77 -7.42 -3.38 12.50
CA VAL A 77 -8.83 -3.71 12.77
C VAL A 77 -9.38 -2.81 13.86
N ARG A 78 -8.65 -2.62 14.96
CA ARG A 78 -9.06 -1.70 16.04
C ARG A 78 -9.24 -0.26 15.56
N LEU A 79 -8.40 0.22 14.64
CA LEU A 79 -8.53 1.55 14.06
C LEU A 79 -9.70 1.63 13.07
N CYS A 80 -9.94 0.60 12.28
CA CYS A 80 -11.10 0.52 11.38
C CYS A 80 -12.44 0.57 12.15
N HIS A 81 -12.49 0.09 13.38
CA HIS A 81 -13.66 0.21 14.25
C HIS A 81 -13.99 1.67 14.66
N ARG A 82 -13.08 2.61 14.49
CA ARG A 82 -13.36 4.04 14.69
C ARG A 82 -14.18 4.66 13.56
N ASP A 83 -14.44 3.90 12.52
CA ASP A 83 -15.33 4.24 11.41
C ASP A 83 -14.89 5.48 10.58
N ALA A 84 -13.59 5.79 10.59
CA ALA A 84 -13.01 6.84 9.76
C ALA A 84 -12.90 6.43 8.28
N ASP A 85 -12.69 7.40 7.39
CA ASP A 85 -12.57 7.15 5.95
C ASP A 85 -11.25 6.48 5.58
N VAL A 86 -10.19 6.83 6.32
CA VAL A 86 -8.85 6.27 6.14
C VAL A 86 -8.19 6.00 7.48
N VAL A 87 -7.37 4.95 7.52
CA VAL A 87 -6.52 4.61 8.67
C VAL A 87 -5.07 4.92 8.32
N THR A 88 -4.39 5.66 9.21
CA THR A 88 -2.99 6.00 9.02
C THR A 88 -2.13 5.59 10.21
N PHE A 89 -0.85 5.41 9.93
CA PHE A 89 0.14 4.93 10.89
C PHE A 89 1.54 5.40 10.49
N ARG A 90 2.54 5.05 11.26
CA ARG A 90 3.93 5.25 10.90
C ARG A 90 4.52 4.01 10.26
N SER A 91 5.36 4.24 9.28
CA SER A 91 6.15 3.22 8.60
C SER A 91 7.65 3.52 8.77
N PHE A 92 8.46 2.49 8.84
CA PHE A 92 9.90 2.63 8.79
C PHE A 92 10.38 2.25 7.39
N ALA A 93 11.07 3.16 6.71
CA ALA A 93 11.41 2.97 5.31
C ALA A 93 12.88 3.28 5.02
N LYS A 94 13.48 2.50 4.11
CA LYS A 94 14.77 2.82 3.51
C LYS A 94 14.52 3.49 2.16
N LEU A 95 14.70 4.81 2.12
CA LEU A 95 14.50 5.62 0.91
C LEU A 95 15.84 6.13 0.41
N LYS A 96 16.19 5.90 -0.86
CA LYS A 96 17.46 6.36 -1.46
C LYS A 96 18.69 5.99 -0.62
N GLY A 97 18.67 4.81 0.00
CA GLY A 97 19.75 4.32 0.86
C GLY A 97 19.71 4.78 2.32
N TYR A 98 18.78 5.65 2.70
CA TYR A 98 18.65 6.18 4.06
C TYR A 98 17.41 5.62 4.78
N TRP A 99 17.57 5.22 6.03
CA TRP A 99 16.46 4.88 6.88
C TRP A 99 15.76 6.14 7.39
N CYS A 100 14.46 6.21 7.24
CA CYS A 100 13.64 7.31 7.72
C CYS A 100 12.31 6.80 8.28
N LEU A 101 11.75 7.58 9.20
CA LEU A 101 10.40 7.38 9.67
C LEU A 101 9.44 8.07 8.70
N ILE A 102 8.46 7.34 8.21
CA ILE A 102 7.37 7.88 7.40
C ILE A 102 6.17 8.06 8.32
N ASP A 103 5.74 9.30 8.51
CA ASP A 103 4.52 9.64 9.24
C ASP A 103 3.41 9.94 8.23
N MET A 104 2.40 9.07 8.16
CA MET A 104 1.28 9.22 7.25
C MET A 104 0.13 9.96 7.91
N GLY A 105 -0.51 10.87 7.16
CA GLY A 105 -1.66 11.63 7.65
C GLY A 105 -2.47 12.21 6.50
N LEU A 106 -3.80 12.23 6.65
CA LEU A 106 -4.75 12.58 5.58
C LEU A 106 -4.47 13.95 4.95
N HIS A 107 -4.01 14.90 5.74
CA HIS A 107 -3.76 16.29 5.30
C HIS A 107 -2.27 16.65 5.28
N TYR A 108 -1.39 15.66 5.34
CA TYR A 108 0.05 15.94 5.29
C TYR A 108 0.49 16.21 3.85
N PRO A 109 1.40 17.18 3.66
CA PRO A 109 2.09 17.34 2.40
C PRO A 109 2.98 16.12 2.13
N ASN A 110 3.41 15.97 0.88
CA ASN A 110 4.38 14.95 0.54
C ASN A 110 5.80 15.54 0.64
N ASP A 111 6.42 15.37 1.80
CA ASP A 111 7.79 15.81 2.03
C ASP A 111 8.78 14.96 1.23
N GLN A 112 9.92 15.53 0.92
CA GLN A 112 11.02 14.79 0.34
C GLN A 112 11.75 13.96 1.40
N ALA A 113 12.20 12.75 1.01
CA ALA A 113 13.00 11.91 1.89
C ALA A 113 14.30 12.63 2.29
N ASN A 114 14.52 12.73 3.59
CA ASN A 114 15.72 13.32 4.17
C ASN A 114 16.24 12.40 5.29
N PRO A 115 17.51 11.96 5.25
CA PRO A 115 18.08 11.14 6.30
C PRO A 115 18.00 11.89 7.64
N ASN A 116 17.70 11.16 8.71
CA ASN A 116 17.54 11.64 10.08
C ASN A 116 16.28 12.47 10.37
N TYR A 117 15.34 12.55 9.45
CA TYR A 117 14.07 13.25 9.68
C TYR A 117 12.87 12.34 9.49
N THR A 118 11.77 12.72 10.15
CA THR A 118 10.45 12.16 9.85
C THR A 118 9.96 12.77 8.54
N VAL A 119 9.70 11.91 7.56
CA VAL A 119 9.07 12.29 6.30
C VAL A 119 7.57 12.26 6.49
N ARG A 120 6.89 13.37 6.27
CA ARG A 120 5.42 13.45 6.28
C ARG A 120 4.89 13.24 4.89
N ARG A 121 3.83 12.47 4.79
CA ARG A 121 3.15 12.26 3.52
C ARG A 121 1.68 11.93 3.67
N SER A 122 0.92 12.14 2.60
CA SER A 122 -0.44 11.66 2.47
C SER A 122 -0.50 10.12 2.51
N PRO A 123 -1.65 9.52 2.88
CA PRO A 123 -1.83 8.07 2.83
C PRO A 123 -1.55 7.49 1.44
N TRP A 124 -1.14 6.24 1.39
CA TRP A 124 -0.90 5.51 0.16
C TRP A 124 -1.47 4.09 0.26
N HIS A 125 -1.12 3.19 -0.66
CA HIS A 125 -1.73 1.87 -0.82
C HIS A 125 -1.73 0.99 0.46
N VAL A 126 -0.77 1.16 1.35
CA VAL A 126 -0.68 0.42 2.62
C VAL A 126 -1.70 0.89 3.66
N CYS A 127 -2.27 2.08 3.49
CA CYS A 127 -3.25 2.65 4.42
C CYS A 127 -4.66 2.10 4.14
N PRO A 128 -5.33 1.46 5.11
CA PRO A 128 -6.71 1.07 4.94
C PRO A 128 -7.61 2.25 4.61
N VAL A 129 -8.34 2.14 3.51
CA VAL A 129 -9.33 3.11 3.06
C VAL A 129 -10.69 2.44 2.92
N ARG A 130 -11.76 3.18 3.11
CA ARG A 130 -13.11 2.63 2.91
C ARG A 130 -13.27 2.07 1.50
N SER A 131 -13.69 0.81 1.42
CA SER A 131 -13.91 0.11 0.14
C SER A 131 -14.89 0.86 -0.75
N TYR A 132 -15.86 1.55 -0.17
CA TYR A 132 -16.79 2.39 -0.90
C TYR A 132 -16.09 3.44 -1.77
N PHE A 133 -15.13 4.18 -1.21
CA PHE A 133 -14.36 5.17 -1.97
C PHE A 133 -13.38 4.51 -2.94
N ALA A 134 -12.72 3.45 -2.49
CA ALA A 134 -11.79 2.69 -3.32
C ALA A 134 -12.45 2.16 -4.61
N LYS A 135 -13.67 1.67 -4.51
CA LYS A 135 -14.41 1.11 -5.65
C LYS A 135 -15.00 2.16 -6.62
N LEU A 136 -14.88 3.46 -6.33
CA LEU A 136 -15.27 4.52 -7.26
C LEU A 136 -14.29 4.70 -8.43
N TYR A 137 -13.09 4.22 -8.30
CA TYR A 137 -12.00 4.42 -9.26
C TYR A 137 -11.38 3.11 -9.71
N SER A 138 -10.75 3.15 -10.86
CA SER A 138 -9.99 2.03 -11.41
C SER A 138 -8.50 2.35 -11.42
N PHE A 139 -7.68 1.32 -11.24
CA PHE A 139 -6.24 1.45 -11.42
C PHE A 139 -5.87 1.68 -12.89
N SER A 140 -4.89 2.53 -13.13
CA SER A 140 -4.29 2.68 -14.45
C SER A 140 -3.56 1.40 -14.85
N ASP A 141 -3.63 1.04 -16.15
CA ASP A 141 -2.98 -0.14 -16.70
C ASP A 141 -1.47 0.10 -16.92
N ILE A 142 -0.75 0.29 -15.82
CA ILE A 142 0.69 0.56 -15.79
C ILE A 142 1.36 -0.23 -14.67
N ASN A 143 2.70 -0.34 -14.72
CA ASN A 143 3.50 -1.09 -13.76
C ASN A 143 4.23 -0.21 -12.73
N TYR A 144 4.11 1.12 -12.81
CA TYR A 144 4.76 2.04 -11.88
C TYR A 144 3.95 3.31 -11.70
N GLY A 145 3.73 3.69 -10.43
CA GLY A 145 2.94 4.87 -10.07
C GLY A 145 1.42 4.70 -10.21
N GLU A 146 0.95 3.47 -10.46
CA GLU A 146 -0.47 3.13 -10.53
C GLU A 146 -1.16 3.35 -9.18
N ASP A 147 -0.46 3.07 -8.08
CA ASP A 147 -0.93 3.28 -6.71
C ASP A 147 -1.05 4.77 -6.38
N TRP A 148 -0.05 5.57 -6.74
CA TRP A 148 -0.09 7.02 -6.58
C TRP A 148 -1.31 7.63 -7.28
N LEU A 149 -1.46 7.35 -8.57
CA LEU A 149 -2.56 7.89 -9.39
C LEU A 149 -3.94 7.48 -8.86
N TYR A 150 -4.05 6.26 -8.34
CA TYR A 150 -5.28 5.74 -7.78
C TYR A 150 -5.61 6.39 -6.43
N PHE A 151 -4.67 6.39 -5.49
CA PHE A 151 -4.89 6.94 -4.15
C PHE A 151 -5.09 8.45 -4.17
N GLU A 152 -4.46 9.19 -5.07
CA GLU A 152 -4.72 10.62 -5.26
C GLU A 152 -6.19 10.90 -5.57
N GLN A 153 -6.88 10.01 -6.29
CA GLN A 153 -8.31 10.15 -6.56
C GLN A 153 -9.17 9.72 -5.36
N VAL A 154 -8.87 8.58 -4.77
CA VAL A 154 -9.62 8.02 -3.64
C VAL A 154 -9.61 8.97 -2.43
N LEU A 155 -8.45 9.53 -2.11
CA LEU A 155 -8.29 10.42 -0.95
C LEU A 155 -9.06 11.74 -1.05
N LYS A 156 -9.48 12.18 -2.23
CA LYS A 156 -10.35 13.34 -2.39
C LYS A 156 -11.71 13.20 -1.69
N HIS A 157 -12.12 11.96 -1.43
CA HIS A 157 -13.37 11.65 -0.72
C HIS A 157 -13.19 11.44 0.78
N CYS A 158 -11.96 11.28 1.25
CA CYS A 158 -11.68 11.04 2.65
C CYS A 158 -11.65 12.36 3.42
N THR A 159 -12.45 12.44 4.47
CA THR A 159 -12.57 13.62 5.36
C THR A 159 -12.21 13.31 6.80
N THR A 160 -12.25 12.04 7.18
CA THR A 160 -11.98 11.57 8.54
C THR A 160 -10.82 10.56 8.57
N GLU A 161 -10.03 10.63 9.63
CA GLU A 161 -8.83 9.82 9.82
C GLU A 161 -8.83 9.13 11.18
N ALA A 162 -8.50 7.84 11.21
CA ALA A 162 -8.13 7.14 12.42
C ALA A 162 -6.63 6.88 12.41
N LYS A 163 -5.88 7.53 13.28
CA LYS A 163 -4.42 7.50 13.29
C LYS A 163 -3.83 6.80 14.50
N THR A 164 -2.68 6.13 14.30
CA THR A 164 -1.78 5.68 15.35
C THR A 164 -0.35 6.15 15.07
N GLU A 165 0.39 6.44 16.16
CA GLU A 165 1.81 6.76 16.11
C GLU A 165 2.70 5.50 16.08
N SER A 166 2.10 4.31 16.15
CA SER A 166 2.83 3.05 16.10
C SER A 166 3.44 2.81 14.73
N ILE A 167 4.67 2.30 14.72
CA ILE A 167 5.33 1.80 13.51
C ILE A 167 4.90 0.35 13.33
N ILE A 168 4.02 0.10 12.38
CA ILE A 168 3.47 -1.23 12.14
C ILE A 168 3.79 -1.81 10.77
N HIS A 169 4.53 -1.05 9.96
CA HIS A 169 4.91 -1.41 8.60
C HIS A 169 6.32 -0.94 8.29
N SER A 170 7.04 -1.67 7.43
CA SER A 170 8.32 -1.23 6.90
C SER A 170 8.55 -1.70 5.48
N TYR A 171 9.34 -0.92 4.72
CA TYR A 171 9.73 -1.28 3.36
C TYR A 171 11.09 -0.71 2.97
N GLN A 172 11.68 -1.25 1.90
CA GLN A 172 12.93 -0.76 1.34
C GLN A 172 12.71 -0.30 -0.10
N HIS A 173 12.80 1.02 -0.31
CA HIS A 173 12.72 1.60 -1.65
C HIS A 173 14.11 1.83 -2.22
N GLY A 174 14.35 1.40 -3.46
CA GLY A 174 15.61 1.66 -4.17
C GLY A 174 16.54 0.46 -4.32
N ASP A 175 16.27 -0.65 -3.63
CA ASP A 175 16.90 -1.94 -3.95
C ASP A 175 16.01 -2.70 -4.96
N HIS A 176 15.58 -1.96 -6.01
CA HIS A 176 14.72 -2.49 -7.05
C HIS A 176 15.34 -3.73 -7.72
N SER A 177 14.52 -4.72 -7.96
CA SER A 177 14.86 -5.84 -8.81
C SER A 177 15.29 -5.34 -10.19
N GLU A 178 16.07 -6.11 -10.95
CA GLU A 178 16.39 -5.74 -12.33
C GLU A 178 15.15 -5.47 -13.19
N ALA A 179 14.04 -6.13 -12.87
CA ALA A 179 12.74 -5.93 -13.49
C ALA A 179 12.23 -4.48 -13.34
N ASP A 180 12.35 -3.89 -12.13
CA ASP A 180 11.93 -2.50 -11.89
C ASP A 180 12.79 -1.51 -12.65
N LYS A 181 14.08 -1.79 -12.78
CA LYS A 181 15.03 -0.97 -13.57
C LYS A 181 14.65 -0.97 -15.06
N ILE A 182 14.24 -2.11 -15.60
CA ILE A 182 13.80 -2.25 -17.00
C ILE A 182 12.52 -1.44 -17.23
N VAL A 183 11.52 -1.58 -16.35
CA VAL A 183 10.24 -0.85 -16.44
C VAL A 183 10.45 0.66 -16.36
N GLN A 184 11.30 1.14 -15.46
CA GLN A 184 11.63 2.56 -15.35
C GLN A 184 12.36 3.10 -16.60
N SER A 185 13.25 2.30 -17.20
CA SER A 185 13.97 2.71 -18.42
C SER A 185 13.04 2.82 -19.63
N GLU A 186 12.06 1.94 -19.77
CA GLU A 186 11.07 1.98 -20.85
C GLU A 186 10.10 3.14 -20.75
N GLN A 187 9.71 3.53 -19.53
CA GLN A 187 8.83 4.69 -19.29
C GLN A 187 9.56 6.01 -19.51
N GLY A 188 10.83 6.11 -19.12
CA GLY A 188 11.70 7.27 -19.41
C GLY A 188 11.86 7.53 -20.91
N THR A 189 11.91 6.48 -21.72
CA THR A 189 12.02 6.58 -23.18
C THR A 189 10.71 7.06 -23.83
N ARG A 190 9.55 6.69 -23.28
CA ARG A 190 8.24 7.14 -23.79
C ARG A 190 7.91 8.61 -23.47
N SER A 191 8.41 9.13 -22.33
CA SER A 191 8.19 10.53 -21.96
C SER A 191 9.02 11.49 -22.83
N ASN A 192 10.23 11.10 -23.24
CA ASN A 192 11.09 11.91 -24.09
C ASN A 192 10.65 11.95 -25.57
N SER A 193 9.85 10.99 -26.03
CA SER A 193 9.32 10.99 -27.41
C SER A 193 8.11 11.90 -27.64
N LYS A 194 7.53 12.49 -26.59
CA LYS A 194 6.41 13.43 -26.68
C LYS A 194 6.79 14.92 -26.65
N VAL A 195 8.08 15.25 -26.53
CA VAL A 195 8.56 16.65 -26.46
C VAL A 195 9.12 17.17 -27.81
N LEU A 196 9.09 16.35 -28.85
CA LEU A 196 9.48 16.76 -30.20
C LEU A 196 8.28 16.70 -31.15
N ARG A 197 7.34 17.63 -30.98
CA ARG A 197 6.44 18.13 -32.04
C ARG A 197 5.98 19.53 -31.72
#